data_162cedf7025ec0555719a8dab9bf5d2c
#
_entry.id   162cedf7025ec0555719a8dab9bf5d2c
#
_cell.length_a   1.000
_cell.length_b   1.000
_cell.length_c   1.000
_cell.angle_alpha   90.00
_cell.angle_beta   90.00
_cell.angle_gamma   90.00
#
_symmetry.space_group_name_H-M   'P 1'
#
loop_
_entity.id
_entity.type
_entity.pdbx_description
1 polymer ?
#
loop_
_entity_poly.entity_id
_entity_poly.type
_entity_poly.pdbx_seq_one_letter_code
_entity_poly.pdbx_strand_id
1 'polypeptide(L)'
;MKIKSVCITFLACSLSAGAIAQPLVIAHRGASGYLPEHTLEAKALAYAMKPDYIEQDVVMTKDDQLVVLHDHYLDRVTDVAERFPDRARKDGRYYAIDFTLAEIKSLRVTEGFKINDKGDKVAGYATRFPMWKSDFTVPTFAEEIELIQGLNKTLGYDIGIYPEIKAPWFHRHEGKDISKAVLKVLKQYGYDSQDDKVYLQCFDANELQRINSELMPAMDMDLKLVQLMAYTDWNETMEYKGDKATPYSYDWMFEANGMKKVAEYAEGIGPWKPMLVDDKSTKDNIIIKPLMKAAIDAGLQVHPYT
;
A
#
# COMPACT_ATOMS: atom_id res chain seq x y z
N MET A 1 74.48 21.76 20.50
CA MET A 1 73.19 22.43 20.40
C MET A 1 72.08 21.37 20.13
N LYS A 2 71.31 21.00 21.13
CA LYS A 2 70.31 19.93 21.03
C LYS A 2 68.97 20.52 20.69
N ILE A 3 68.48 20.22 19.50
CA ILE A 3 67.11 20.62 19.05
C ILE A 3 66.12 19.66 19.66
N LYS A 4 65.17 20.16 20.48
CA LYS A 4 64.04 19.42 21.03
C LYS A 4 62.91 19.46 20.03
N SER A 5 62.58 18.28 19.44
CA SER A 5 61.34 18.12 18.66
C SER A 5 60.11 18.16 19.57
N VAL A 6 59.23 19.11 19.32
CA VAL A 6 57.89 19.17 19.94
C VAL A 6 56.92 18.44 19.02
N CYS A 7 56.40 17.27 19.44
CA CYS A 7 55.29 16.62 18.80
C CYS A 7 53.99 17.31 19.21
N ILE A 8 53.31 17.96 18.26
CA ILE A 8 51.96 18.48 18.42
C ILE A 8 50.99 17.37 17.96
N THR A 9 50.31 16.79 18.94
CA THR A 9 49.25 15.79 18.65
C THR A 9 47.96 16.58 18.36
N PHE A 10 47.52 16.57 17.10
CA PHE A 10 46.19 17.07 16.72
C PHE A 10 45.14 16.05 17.15
N LEU A 11 44.33 16.40 18.13
CA LEU A 11 43.14 15.69 18.51
C LEU A 11 42.04 16.07 17.51
N ALA A 12 41.79 15.23 16.52
CA ALA A 12 40.65 15.40 15.60
C ALA A 12 39.36 15.00 16.33
N CYS A 13 38.62 16.00 16.81
CA CYS A 13 37.22 15.83 17.21
C CYS A 13 36.39 15.57 15.96
N SER A 14 36.05 14.32 15.70
CA SER A 14 35.01 13.96 14.72
C SER A 14 33.65 14.37 15.29
N LEU A 15 33.15 15.50 14.83
CA LEU A 15 31.75 15.88 14.97
C LEU A 15 30.96 14.91 14.07
N SER A 16 30.39 13.85 14.65
CA SER A 16 29.33 13.08 14.03
C SER A 16 28.12 14.01 13.91
N ALA A 17 27.99 14.69 12.78
CA ALA A 17 26.72 15.28 12.38
C ALA A 17 25.72 14.10 12.30
N GLY A 18 24.80 14.00 13.23
CA GLY A 18 23.69 13.07 13.15
C GLY A 18 22.95 13.38 11.85
N ALA A 19 23.01 12.46 10.89
CA ALA A 19 22.22 12.57 9.68
C ALA A 19 20.76 12.58 10.12
N ILE A 20 20.08 13.72 9.97
CA ILE A 20 18.62 13.78 10.09
C ILE A 20 18.10 12.96 8.90
N ALA A 21 17.61 11.77 9.18
CA ALA A 21 16.99 10.95 8.15
C ALA A 21 15.83 11.74 7.53
N GLN A 22 15.87 11.95 6.21
CA GLN A 22 14.76 12.57 5.50
C GLN A 22 13.59 11.59 5.52
N PRO A 23 12.34 12.07 5.78
CA PRO A 23 11.18 11.21 5.71
C PRO A 23 10.98 10.72 4.28
N LEU A 24 10.65 9.43 4.13
CA LEU A 24 10.30 8.84 2.84
C LEU A 24 8.94 9.36 2.35
N VAL A 25 8.84 9.62 1.07
CA VAL A 25 7.59 10.02 0.40
C VAL A 25 7.05 8.83 -0.38
N ILE A 26 5.86 8.35 0.00
CA ILE A 26 5.13 7.29 -0.68
C ILE A 26 3.95 7.92 -1.41
N ALA A 27 3.93 7.84 -2.74
CA ALA A 27 2.85 8.39 -3.56
C ALA A 27 1.62 7.45 -3.54
N HIS A 28 0.69 7.71 -2.61
CA HIS A 28 -0.52 6.92 -2.38
C HIS A 28 -1.43 6.89 -3.61
N ARG A 29 -1.57 5.72 -4.25
CA ARG A 29 -2.33 5.49 -5.51
C ARG A 29 -1.82 6.31 -6.69
N GLY A 30 -0.53 6.68 -6.68
CA GLY A 30 0.06 7.62 -7.64
C GLY A 30 -0.26 9.08 -7.32
N ALA A 31 -0.36 9.93 -8.34
CA ALA A 31 -0.72 11.35 -8.20
C ALA A 31 -2.25 11.53 -8.09
N SER A 32 -2.89 10.81 -7.17
CA SER A 32 -4.35 10.70 -7.04
C SER A 32 -5.08 12.00 -6.68
N GLY A 33 -4.34 13.03 -6.27
CA GLY A 33 -4.90 14.39 -6.12
C GLY A 33 -5.13 15.12 -7.43
N TYR A 34 -4.56 14.64 -8.54
CA TYR A 34 -4.54 15.30 -9.85
C TYR A 34 -5.17 14.48 -10.97
N LEU A 35 -5.05 13.16 -10.91
CA LEU A 35 -5.54 12.20 -11.91
C LEU A 35 -6.28 11.05 -11.21
N PRO A 36 -7.18 10.32 -11.89
CA PRO A 36 -7.86 9.19 -11.30
C PRO A 36 -6.87 8.17 -10.71
N GLU A 37 -7.14 7.75 -9.48
CA GLU A 37 -6.27 6.87 -8.71
C GLU A 37 -5.93 5.58 -9.49
N HIS A 38 -4.71 5.06 -9.27
CA HIS A 38 -4.20 3.81 -9.85
C HIS A 38 -4.11 3.74 -11.38
N THR A 39 -4.35 4.82 -12.11
CA THR A 39 -4.11 4.83 -13.56
C THR A 39 -2.62 4.94 -13.86
N LEU A 40 -2.16 4.40 -15.00
CA LEU A 40 -0.77 4.53 -15.42
C LEU A 40 -0.36 6.00 -15.56
N GLU A 41 -1.28 6.86 -15.97
CA GLU A 41 -1.08 8.31 -16.06
C GLU A 41 -0.84 8.94 -14.68
N ALA A 42 -1.60 8.51 -13.65
CA ALA A 42 -1.39 8.96 -12.28
C ALA A 42 -0.04 8.48 -11.73
N LYS A 43 0.38 7.26 -12.08
CA LYS A 43 1.71 6.74 -11.69
C LYS A 43 2.85 7.48 -12.41
N ALA A 44 2.71 7.76 -13.70
CA ALA A 44 3.68 8.52 -14.46
C ALA A 44 3.83 9.97 -13.95
N LEU A 45 2.70 10.61 -13.60
CA LEU A 45 2.73 11.95 -13.00
C LEU A 45 3.38 11.93 -11.62
N ALA A 46 3.05 10.95 -10.77
CA ALA A 46 3.70 10.77 -9.47
C ALA A 46 5.21 10.56 -9.63
N TYR A 47 5.61 9.72 -10.60
CA TYR A 47 7.01 9.48 -10.91
C TYR A 47 7.76 10.78 -11.25
N ALA A 48 7.15 11.67 -12.03
CA ALA A 48 7.74 12.97 -12.38
C ALA A 48 7.92 13.89 -11.15
N MET A 49 7.14 13.67 -10.07
CA MET A 49 7.27 14.39 -8.80
C MET A 49 8.36 13.81 -7.89
N LYS A 50 8.99 12.70 -8.26
CA LYS A 50 10.13 12.06 -7.58
C LYS A 50 9.83 11.65 -6.13
N PRO A 51 8.81 10.84 -5.85
CA PRO A 51 8.67 10.22 -4.55
C PRO A 51 9.74 9.14 -4.36
N ASP A 52 9.91 8.62 -3.15
CA ASP A 52 10.78 7.48 -2.90
C ASP A 52 10.12 6.17 -3.35
N TYR A 53 8.79 6.08 -3.19
CA TYR A 53 7.97 4.92 -3.58
C TYR A 53 6.67 5.38 -4.24
N ILE A 54 6.15 4.56 -5.14
CA ILE A 54 4.80 4.68 -5.70
C ILE A 54 3.99 3.47 -5.23
N GLU A 55 2.82 3.72 -4.67
CA GLU A 55 1.97 2.69 -4.06
C GLU A 55 0.98 2.11 -5.07
N GLN A 56 0.66 0.80 -4.89
CA GLN A 56 -0.31 0.01 -5.65
C GLN A 56 -1.24 -0.74 -4.69
N ASP A 57 -2.54 -0.74 -4.97
CA ASP A 57 -3.51 -1.66 -4.37
C ASP A 57 -3.78 -2.81 -5.34
N VAL A 58 -3.58 -4.05 -4.95
CA VAL A 58 -3.64 -5.20 -5.86
C VAL A 58 -4.83 -6.09 -5.53
N VAL A 59 -5.66 -6.37 -6.54
CA VAL A 59 -6.77 -7.32 -6.48
C VAL A 59 -6.68 -8.35 -7.62
N MET A 60 -7.44 -9.45 -7.52
CA MET A 60 -7.38 -10.53 -8.50
C MET A 60 -8.65 -10.64 -9.32
N THR A 61 -8.51 -10.91 -10.62
CA THR A 61 -9.59 -11.13 -11.58
C THR A 61 -10.09 -12.58 -11.57
N LYS A 62 -11.15 -12.84 -12.33
CA LYS A 62 -11.71 -14.18 -12.53
C LYS A 62 -10.71 -15.18 -13.12
N ASP A 63 -9.88 -14.73 -14.03
CA ASP A 63 -8.85 -15.51 -14.74
C ASP A 63 -7.46 -15.36 -14.12
N ASP A 64 -7.40 -15.11 -12.79
CA ASP A 64 -6.19 -15.10 -11.95
C ASP A 64 -5.15 -14.05 -12.35
N GLN A 65 -5.57 -12.96 -13.00
CA GLN A 65 -4.69 -11.83 -13.29
C GLN A 65 -4.74 -10.82 -12.15
N LEU A 66 -3.62 -10.15 -11.89
CA LEU A 66 -3.52 -9.09 -10.89
C LEU A 66 -3.74 -7.73 -11.53
N VAL A 67 -4.73 -6.99 -11.05
CA VAL A 67 -5.04 -5.62 -11.48
C VAL A 67 -4.87 -4.66 -10.31
N VAL A 68 -4.62 -3.38 -10.62
CA VAL A 68 -4.40 -2.36 -9.60
C VAL A 68 -5.68 -1.56 -9.40
N LEU A 69 -6.28 -1.72 -8.21
CA LEU A 69 -7.57 -1.16 -7.85
C LEU A 69 -7.70 -1.14 -6.31
N HIS A 70 -8.13 -0.02 -5.72
CA HIS A 70 -8.19 0.11 -4.27
C HIS A 70 -9.16 -0.89 -3.61
N ASP A 71 -10.39 -0.93 -4.09
CA ASP A 71 -11.38 -1.86 -3.57
C ASP A 71 -11.36 -3.15 -4.41
N HIS A 72 -11.73 -4.29 -3.84
CA HIS A 72 -12.02 -5.49 -4.63
C HIS A 72 -13.34 -5.37 -5.42
N TYR A 73 -13.89 -4.15 -5.51
CA TYR A 73 -15.07 -3.75 -6.27
C TYR A 73 -14.70 -2.80 -7.40
N LEU A 74 -15.39 -2.91 -8.53
CA LEU A 74 -15.20 -2.07 -9.72
C LEU A 74 -16.10 -0.82 -9.72
N ASP A 75 -17.16 -0.81 -8.91
CA ASP A 75 -18.29 0.11 -9.04
C ASP A 75 -18.06 1.53 -8.53
N ARG A 76 -16.92 1.82 -7.90
CA ARG A 76 -16.63 3.16 -7.38
C ARG A 76 -15.82 4.07 -8.29
N VAL A 77 -15.11 3.47 -9.24
CA VAL A 77 -14.14 4.17 -10.11
C VAL A 77 -14.29 3.80 -11.58
N THR A 78 -15.27 2.95 -11.95
CA THR A 78 -15.47 2.51 -13.34
C THR A 78 -16.92 2.62 -13.80
N ASP A 79 -17.13 2.43 -15.12
CA ASP A 79 -18.44 2.34 -15.75
C ASP A 79 -19.01 0.91 -15.79
N VAL A 80 -18.59 0.02 -14.86
CA VAL A 80 -18.98 -1.40 -14.85
C VAL A 80 -20.49 -1.60 -14.80
N ALA A 81 -21.20 -0.77 -14.03
CA ALA A 81 -22.67 -0.89 -13.91
C ALA A 81 -23.41 -0.56 -15.21
N GLU A 82 -22.86 0.33 -16.04
CA GLU A 82 -23.42 0.64 -17.37
C GLU A 82 -23.07 -0.42 -18.39
N ARG A 83 -21.85 -0.97 -18.32
CA ARG A 83 -21.35 -1.95 -19.30
C ARG A 83 -21.82 -3.37 -19.04
N PHE A 84 -22.04 -3.72 -17.77
CA PHE A 84 -22.42 -5.05 -17.33
C PHE A 84 -23.55 -5.01 -16.30
N PRO A 85 -24.72 -4.42 -16.60
CA PRO A 85 -25.77 -4.12 -15.62
C PRO A 85 -26.28 -5.36 -14.85
N ASP A 86 -26.26 -6.52 -15.48
CA ASP A 86 -26.78 -7.78 -14.92
C ASP A 86 -25.72 -8.60 -14.16
N ARG A 87 -24.50 -8.05 -13.95
CA ARG A 87 -23.36 -8.76 -13.34
C ARG A 87 -23.13 -8.41 -11.87
N ALA A 88 -23.96 -7.52 -11.28
CA ALA A 88 -23.90 -7.26 -9.85
C ALA A 88 -24.24 -8.50 -9.02
N ARG A 89 -23.52 -8.74 -7.93
CA ARG A 89 -23.91 -9.74 -6.93
C ARG A 89 -25.18 -9.27 -6.19
N LYS A 90 -25.75 -10.12 -5.34
CA LYS A 90 -27.00 -9.83 -4.59
C LYS A 90 -26.95 -8.56 -3.73
N ASP A 91 -25.77 -8.17 -3.31
CA ASP A 91 -25.50 -6.94 -2.54
C ASP A 91 -25.40 -5.67 -3.41
N GLY A 92 -25.58 -5.82 -4.72
CA GLY A 92 -25.52 -4.73 -5.70
C GLY A 92 -24.09 -4.33 -6.11
N ARG A 93 -23.05 -5.05 -5.64
CA ARG A 93 -21.64 -4.72 -5.93
C ARG A 93 -21.10 -5.54 -7.11
N TYR A 94 -20.11 -4.99 -7.77
CA TYR A 94 -19.39 -5.58 -8.91
C TYR A 94 -17.99 -5.95 -8.48
N TYR A 95 -17.76 -7.22 -8.16
CA TYR A 95 -16.48 -7.69 -7.66
C TYR A 95 -15.49 -7.97 -8.80
N ALA A 96 -14.25 -7.50 -8.66
CA ALA A 96 -13.22 -7.72 -9.70
C ALA A 96 -13.00 -9.20 -10.01
N ILE A 97 -13.15 -10.08 -9.01
CA ILE A 97 -13.00 -11.54 -9.12
C ILE A 97 -14.05 -12.21 -10.01
N ASP A 98 -15.14 -11.53 -10.32
CA ASP A 98 -16.21 -12.05 -11.20
C ASP A 98 -15.96 -11.73 -12.69
N PHE A 99 -14.97 -10.90 -13.00
CA PHE A 99 -14.65 -10.40 -14.34
C PHE A 99 -13.27 -10.89 -14.78
N THR A 100 -13.15 -11.25 -16.06
CA THR A 100 -11.87 -11.54 -16.70
C THR A 100 -11.06 -10.25 -16.88
N LEU A 101 -9.74 -10.37 -17.05
CA LEU A 101 -8.88 -9.23 -17.39
C LEU A 101 -9.37 -8.48 -18.61
N ALA A 102 -9.79 -9.20 -19.66
CA ALA A 102 -10.29 -8.59 -20.89
C ALA A 102 -11.55 -7.74 -20.65
N GLU A 103 -12.48 -8.20 -19.80
CA GLU A 103 -13.67 -7.44 -19.40
C GLU A 103 -13.26 -6.20 -18.61
N ILE A 104 -12.36 -6.32 -17.62
CA ILE A 104 -11.89 -5.20 -16.80
C ILE A 104 -11.15 -4.15 -17.66
N LYS A 105 -10.28 -4.58 -18.58
CA LYS A 105 -9.58 -3.68 -19.52
C LYS A 105 -10.53 -2.94 -20.47
N SER A 106 -11.74 -3.44 -20.68
CA SER A 106 -12.75 -2.76 -21.47
C SER A 106 -13.47 -1.64 -20.73
N LEU A 107 -13.35 -1.58 -19.39
CA LEU A 107 -13.98 -0.55 -18.57
C LEU A 107 -13.25 0.78 -18.69
N ARG A 108 -14.03 1.85 -18.58
CA ARG A 108 -13.51 3.20 -18.46
C ARG A 108 -13.37 3.58 -16.99
N VAL A 109 -12.18 4.04 -16.60
CA VAL A 109 -11.90 4.54 -15.26
C VAL A 109 -12.21 6.03 -15.15
N THR A 110 -12.68 6.47 -14.00
CA THR A 110 -12.92 7.87 -13.66
C THR A 110 -12.47 8.18 -12.23
N GLU A 111 -12.48 9.45 -11.85
CA GLU A 111 -12.33 9.87 -10.45
C GLU A 111 -13.40 9.20 -9.58
N GLY A 112 -13.02 8.80 -8.36
CA GLY A 112 -13.91 8.14 -7.41
C GLY A 112 -15.20 8.90 -7.13
N PHE A 113 -16.33 8.22 -7.19
CA PHE A 113 -17.65 8.81 -7.03
C PHE A 113 -18.49 8.13 -5.94
N LYS A 114 -19.51 8.83 -5.51
CA LYS A 114 -20.56 8.33 -4.60
C LYS A 114 -21.91 8.41 -5.31
N ILE A 115 -22.85 7.59 -4.87
CA ILE A 115 -24.24 7.69 -5.27
C ILE A 115 -24.95 8.57 -4.24
N ASN A 116 -25.59 9.65 -4.70
CA ASN A 116 -26.37 10.52 -3.82
C ASN A 116 -27.77 9.94 -3.55
N ASP A 117 -28.55 10.61 -2.69
CA ASP A 117 -29.91 10.18 -2.32
C ASP A 117 -30.88 10.12 -3.50
N LYS A 118 -30.54 10.75 -4.64
CA LYS A 118 -31.34 10.74 -5.88
C LYS A 118 -30.92 9.64 -6.85
N GLY A 119 -29.86 8.88 -6.51
CA GLY A 119 -29.28 7.85 -7.37
C GLY A 119 -28.27 8.38 -8.39
N ASP A 120 -27.88 9.66 -8.33
CA ASP A 120 -26.91 10.23 -9.25
C ASP A 120 -25.46 9.96 -8.79
N LYS A 121 -24.57 9.70 -9.73
CA LYS A 121 -23.12 9.65 -9.48
C LYS A 121 -22.57 11.05 -9.28
N VAL A 122 -22.00 11.31 -8.12
CA VAL A 122 -21.38 12.60 -7.78
C VAL A 122 -19.92 12.40 -7.38
N ALA A 123 -19.03 13.31 -7.76
CA ALA A 123 -17.60 13.21 -7.45
C ALA A 123 -17.39 13.07 -5.93
N GLY A 124 -16.54 12.14 -5.52
CA GLY A 124 -16.13 11.97 -4.13
C GLY A 124 -15.37 13.20 -3.62
N TYR A 125 -14.58 13.82 -4.50
CA TYR A 125 -13.80 15.03 -4.23
C TYR A 125 -13.99 16.04 -5.38
N ALA A 126 -14.74 17.11 -5.11
CA ALA A 126 -15.13 18.09 -6.14
C ALA A 126 -13.95 18.85 -6.80
N THR A 127 -12.77 18.87 -6.16
CA THR A 127 -11.57 19.59 -6.61
C THR A 127 -10.58 18.71 -7.38
N ARG A 128 -10.83 17.40 -7.47
CA ARG A 128 -9.98 16.45 -8.22
C ARG A 128 -10.36 16.42 -9.70
N PHE A 129 -9.76 15.50 -10.44
CA PHE A 129 -9.98 15.35 -11.88
C PHE A 129 -11.48 15.20 -12.21
N PRO A 130 -12.01 15.88 -13.24
CA PRO A 130 -13.45 15.81 -13.56
C PRO A 130 -13.86 14.39 -13.96
N MET A 131 -14.97 13.90 -13.39
CA MET A 131 -15.54 12.59 -13.73
C MET A 131 -15.81 12.47 -15.23
N TRP A 132 -15.55 11.27 -15.78
CA TRP A 132 -15.84 10.88 -17.17
C TRP A 132 -15.15 11.76 -18.23
N LYS A 133 -14.08 12.45 -17.85
CA LYS A 133 -13.20 13.15 -18.81
C LYS A 133 -11.97 12.28 -19.08
N SER A 134 -11.43 12.42 -20.31
CA SER A 134 -10.35 11.57 -20.81
C SER A 134 -10.73 10.08 -20.85
N ASP A 135 -9.79 9.22 -21.18
CA ASP A 135 -9.99 7.78 -21.35
C ASP A 135 -8.90 7.04 -20.56
N PHE A 136 -9.25 6.62 -19.37
CA PHE A 136 -8.39 5.90 -18.44
C PHE A 136 -8.85 4.45 -18.30
N THR A 137 -7.92 3.54 -18.08
CA THR A 137 -8.19 2.10 -17.91
C THR A 137 -7.57 1.56 -16.63
N VAL A 138 -8.07 0.42 -16.15
CA VAL A 138 -7.48 -0.30 -15.01
C VAL A 138 -6.19 -0.97 -15.47
N PRO A 139 -5.02 -0.69 -14.86
CA PRO A 139 -3.78 -1.36 -15.20
C PRO A 139 -3.67 -2.73 -14.53
N THR A 140 -2.84 -3.61 -15.08
CA THR A 140 -2.35 -4.78 -14.36
C THR A 140 -1.20 -4.38 -13.44
N PHE A 141 -0.94 -5.20 -12.42
CA PHE A 141 0.20 -5.00 -11.54
C PHE A 141 1.53 -5.07 -12.30
N ALA A 142 1.63 -5.97 -13.26
CA ALA A 142 2.79 -6.08 -14.15
C ALA A 142 3.02 -4.78 -14.97
N GLU A 143 1.98 -4.22 -15.59
CA GLU A 143 2.08 -2.97 -16.36
C GLU A 143 2.61 -1.80 -15.50
N GLU A 144 2.19 -1.70 -14.22
CA GLU A 144 2.70 -0.66 -13.32
C GLU A 144 4.19 -0.87 -12.95
N ILE A 145 4.58 -2.12 -12.66
CA ILE A 145 6.00 -2.44 -12.41
C ILE A 145 6.84 -2.10 -13.63
N GLU A 146 6.42 -2.53 -14.81
CA GLU A 146 7.12 -2.27 -16.07
C GLU A 146 7.27 -0.77 -16.36
N LEU A 147 6.21 0.02 -16.07
CA LEU A 147 6.27 1.47 -16.20
C LEU A 147 7.34 2.07 -15.26
N ILE A 148 7.33 1.72 -13.98
CA ILE A 148 8.25 2.28 -12.99
C ILE A 148 9.68 1.85 -13.28
N GLN A 149 9.93 0.55 -13.55
CA GLN A 149 11.25 0.05 -13.91
C GLN A 149 11.76 0.66 -15.23
N GLY A 150 10.89 0.81 -16.22
CA GLY A 150 11.21 1.45 -17.50
C GLY A 150 11.62 2.91 -17.31
N LEU A 151 10.89 3.67 -16.48
CA LEU A 151 11.22 5.06 -16.16
C LEU A 151 12.50 5.16 -15.32
N ASN A 152 12.71 4.27 -14.35
CA ASN A 152 13.97 4.19 -13.60
C ASN A 152 15.18 4.02 -14.52
N LYS A 153 15.08 3.07 -15.46
CA LYS A 153 16.13 2.85 -16.47
C LYS A 153 16.38 4.06 -17.36
N THR A 154 15.31 4.73 -17.80
CA THR A 154 15.42 5.83 -18.79
C THR A 154 15.90 7.13 -18.16
N LEU A 155 15.45 7.43 -16.93
CA LEU A 155 15.71 8.69 -16.25
C LEU A 155 16.82 8.61 -15.19
N GLY A 156 17.32 7.38 -14.89
CA GLY A 156 18.41 7.15 -13.95
C GLY A 156 17.99 7.38 -12.49
N TYR A 157 16.69 7.21 -12.17
CA TYR A 157 16.20 7.22 -10.80
C TYR A 157 16.06 5.80 -10.27
N ASP A 158 15.79 5.68 -8.96
CA ASP A 158 15.55 4.44 -8.26
C ASP A 158 14.29 4.59 -7.39
N ILE A 159 13.14 4.79 -8.03
CA ILE A 159 11.84 4.88 -7.35
C ILE A 159 11.31 3.48 -7.11
N GLY A 160 10.96 3.19 -5.87
CA GLY A 160 10.45 1.89 -5.45
C GLY A 160 8.95 1.72 -5.68
N ILE A 161 8.49 0.49 -5.44
CA ILE A 161 7.07 0.13 -5.43
C ILE A 161 6.63 -0.20 -4.01
N TYR A 162 5.34 0.01 -3.73
CA TYR A 162 4.78 -0.16 -2.39
C TYR A 162 3.42 -0.89 -2.46
N PRO A 163 3.38 -2.16 -2.95
CA PRO A 163 2.13 -2.87 -3.17
C PRO A 163 1.41 -3.26 -1.88
N GLU A 164 0.08 -3.10 -1.88
CA GLU A 164 -0.84 -3.63 -0.89
C GLU A 164 -1.60 -4.84 -1.46
N ILE A 165 -1.64 -5.93 -0.72
CA ILE A 165 -2.52 -7.05 -1.02
C ILE A 165 -3.90 -6.75 -0.44
N LYS A 166 -4.88 -6.47 -1.31
CA LYS A 166 -6.25 -6.14 -0.90
C LYS A 166 -7.07 -7.37 -0.57
N ALA A 167 -7.74 -7.32 0.58
CA ALA A 167 -8.71 -8.32 1.02
C ALA A 167 -8.31 -9.80 0.74
N PRO A 168 -7.12 -10.27 1.20
CA PRO A 168 -6.70 -11.66 0.96
C PRO A 168 -7.67 -12.66 1.60
N TRP A 169 -8.29 -12.30 2.73
CA TRP A 169 -9.36 -13.05 3.38
C TRP A 169 -10.55 -13.33 2.44
N PHE A 170 -10.95 -12.35 1.63
CA PHE A 170 -12.01 -12.48 0.64
C PHE A 170 -11.59 -13.38 -0.52
N HIS A 171 -10.41 -13.14 -1.10
CA HIS A 171 -9.89 -13.94 -2.20
C HIS A 171 -9.75 -15.42 -1.81
N ARG A 172 -9.29 -15.72 -0.59
CA ARG A 172 -9.24 -17.11 -0.09
C ARG A 172 -10.62 -17.73 0.09
N HIS A 173 -11.61 -16.97 0.58
CA HIS A 173 -12.99 -17.45 0.66
C HIS A 173 -13.55 -17.79 -0.72
N GLU A 174 -13.19 -17.04 -1.74
CA GLU A 174 -13.53 -17.30 -3.16
C GLU A 174 -12.60 -18.35 -3.83
N GLY A 175 -11.75 -19.04 -3.06
CA GLY A 175 -10.88 -20.12 -3.54
C GLY A 175 -9.61 -19.67 -4.28
N LYS A 176 -9.18 -18.41 -4.11
CA LYS A 176 -7.99 -17.84 -4.75
C LYS A 176 -6.90 -17.44 -3.75
N ASP A 177 -5.63 -17.62 -4.12
CA ASP A 177 -4.47 -17.21 -3.32
C ASP A 177 -3.78 -15.98 -3.94
N ILE A 178 -4.31 -14.81 -3.65
CA ILE A 178 -3.80 -13.54 -4.17
C ILE A 178 -2.37 -13.28 -3.70
N SER A 179 -2.03 -13.60 -2.45
CA SER A 179 -0.70 -13.35 -1.89
C SER A 179 0.37 -14.13 -2.62
N LYS A 180 0.11 -15.42 -2.89
CA LYS A 180 1.02 -16.24 -3.68
C LYS A 180 1.17 -15.73 -5.11
N ALA A 181 0.10 -15.20 -5.71
CA ALA A 181 0.15 -14.60 -7.04
C ALA A 181 0.96 -13.31 -7.06
N VAL A 182 0.78 -12.42 -6.08
CA VAL A 182 1.57 -11.17 -5.93
C VAL A 182 3.06 -11.49 -5.76
N LEU A 183 3.42 -12.41 -4.87
CA LEU A 183 4.82 -12.81 -4.67
C LEU A 183 5.45 -13.39 -5.95
N LYS A 184 4.71 -14.17 -6.74
CA LYS A 184 5.19 -14.66 -8.04
C LYS A 184 5.51 -13.53 -9.01
N VAL A 185 4.63 -12.53 -9.11
CA VAL A 185 4.87 -11.37 -9.97
C VAL A 185 6.07 -10.57 -9.46
N LEU A 186 6.15 -10.28 -8.15
CA LEU A 186 7.29 -9.58 -7.57
C LEU A 186 8.60 -10.29 -7.90
N LYS A 187 8.69 -11.60 -7.68
CA LYS A 187 9.88 -12.41 -8.00
C LYS A 187 10.21 -12.37 -9.49
N GLN A 188 9.21 -12.45 -10.36
CA GLN A 188 9.41 -12.39 -11.83
C GLN A 188 10.07 -11.07 -12.26
N TYR A 189 9.78 -9.97 -11.57
CA TYR A 189 10.34 -8.64 -11.84
C TYR A 189 11.57 -8.30 -11.00
N GLY A 190 12.15 -9.28 -10.28
CA GLY A 190 13.41 -9.14 -9.53
C GLY A 190 13.25 -8.44 -8.18
N TYR A 191 12.08 -8.56 -7.56
CA TYR A 191 11.84 -8.14 -6.17
C TYR A 191 11.72 -9.40 -5.31
N ASP A 192 12.81 -9.83 -4.69
CA ASP A 192 12.85 -11.05 -3.89
C ASP A 192 13.66 -10.96 -2.60
N SER A 193 14.30 -9.81 -2.33
CA SER A 193 15.16 -9.61 -1.16
C SER A 193 14.86 -8.33 -0.36
N GLN A 194 15.36 -8.29 0.87
CA GLN A 194 15.30 -7.11 1.76
C GLN A 194 16.00 -5.87 1.18
N ASP A 195 16.97 -6.07 0.26
CA ASP A 195 17.72 -4.98 -0.36
C ASP A 195 16.95 -4.33 -1.51
N ASP A 196 15.92 -5.00 -2.03
CA ASP A 196 15.11 -4.47 -3.13
C ASP A 196 14.25 -3.29 -2.68
N LYS A 197 13.99 -2.41 -3.65
CA LYS A 197 13.22 -1.19 -3.39
C LYS A 197 11.72 -1.44 -3.45
N VAL A 198 11.27 -2.32 -2.56
CA VAL A 198 9.89 -2.73 -2.38
C VAL A 198 9.53 -2.86 -0.89
N TYR A 199 8.32 -2.45 -0.55
CA TYR A 199 7.63 -2.84 0.68
C TYR A 199 6.32 -3.49 0.30
N LEU A 200 6.02 -4.65 0.89
CA LEU A 200 4.73 -5.33 0.72
C LEU A 200 3.88 -5.09 1.95
N GLN A 201 2.69 -4.52 1.76
CA GLN A 201 1.80 -4.17 2.86
C GLN A 201 0.46 -4.92 2.81
N CYS A 202 -0.16 -5.08 3.96
CA CYS A 202 -1.49 -5.67 4.07
C CYS A 202 -2.14 -5.29 5.41
N PHE A 203 -3.48 -5.19 5.44
CA PHE A 203 -4.26 -5.07 6.67
C PHE A 203 -4.43 -6.42 7.40
N ASP A 204 -4.45 -7.55 6.69
CA ASP A 204 -4.64 -8.88 7.27
C ASP A 204 -3.36 -9.40 7.92
N ALA A 205 -3.30 -9.32 9.26
CA ALA A 205 -2.13 -9.76 10.02
C ALA A 205 -1.89 -11.28 9.93
N ASN A 206 -2.96 -12.08 9.84
CA ASN A 206 -2.83 -13.52 9.65
C ASN A 206 -2.17 -13.83 8.31
N GLU A 207 -2.51 -13.04 7.28
CA GLU A 207 -1.92 -13.21 5.96
C GLU A 207 -0.46 -12.74 5.91
N LEU A 208 -0.10 -11.62 6.54
CA LEU A 208 1.31 -11.20 6.61
C LEU A 208 2.17 -12.22 7.35
N GLN A 209 1.67 -12.80 8.46
CA GLN A 209 2.36 -13.88 9.15
C GLN A 209 2.53 -15.12 8.26
N ARG A 210 1.50 -15.50 7.47
CA ARG A 210 1.59 -16.58 6.48
C ARG A 210 2.60 -16.26 5.37
N ILE A 211 2.61 -15.03 4.88
CA ILE A 211 3.59 -14.58 3.88
C ILE A 211 5.01 -14.73 4.43
N ASN A 212 5.25 -14.22 5.64
CA ASN A 212 6.57 -14.27 6.29
C ASN A 212 7.03 -15.69 6.58
N SER A 213 6.19 -16.53 7.20
CA SER A 213 6.58 -17.82 7.74
C SER A 213 6.48 -18.99 6.75
N GLU A 214 5.65 -18.87 5.70
CA GLU A 214 5.36 -19.97 4.79
C GLU A 214 5.65 -19.62 3.32
N LEU A 215 5.06 -18.51 2.80
CA LEU A 215 5.11 -18.27 1.36
C LEU A 215 6.47 -17.78 0.89
N MET A 216 7.06 -16.79 1.55
CA MET A 216 8.38 -16.27 1.19
C MET A 216 9.47 -17.34 1.32
N PRO A 217 9.58 -18.12 2.43
CA PRO A 217 10.53 -19.22 2.51
C PRO A 217 10.35 -20.29 1.43
N ALA A 218 9.10 -20.67 1.13
CA ALA A 218 8.82 -21.66 0.08
C ALA A 218 9.16 -21.18 -1.34
N MET A 219 9.30 -19.87 -1.53
CA MET A 219 9.61 -19.23 -2.80
C MET A 219 11.05 -18.70 -2.84
N ASP A 220 11.87 -18.91 -1.81
CA ASP A 220 13.20 -18.34 -1.68
C ASP A 220 13.17 -16.81 -1.86
N MET A 221 12.36 -16.14 -1.03
CA MET A 221 12.15 -14.70 -0.98
C MET A 221 12.26 -14.19 0.46
N ASP A 222 12.68 -12.93 0.60
CA ASP A 222 12.73 -12.20 1.87
C ASP A 222 12.46 -10.70 1.61
N LEU A 223 11.21 -10.27 1.70
CA LEU A 223 10.79 -8.90 1.45
C LEU A 223 10.50 -8.15 2.74
N LYS A 224 10.65 -6.82 2.70
CA LYS A 224 10.17 -5.94 3.77
C LYS A 224 8.64 -5.94 3.82
N LEU A 225 8.07 -6.33 4.96
CA LEU A 225 6.63 -6.35 5.19
C LEU A 225 6.18 -5.16 6.04
N VAL A 226 5.01 -4.63 5.76
CA VAL A 226 4.38 -3.55 6.54
C VAL A 226 2.98 -3.94 6.96
N GLN A 227 2.75 -3.98 8.27
CA GLN A 227 1.42 -4.21 8.84
C GLN A 227 0.60 -2.93 8.81
N LEU A 228 -0.40 -2.87 7.94
CA LEU A 228 -1.39 -1.80 7.96
C LEU A 228 -2.32 -1.96 9.16
N MET A 229 -2.62 -0.85 9.83
CA MET A 229 -3.42 -0.84 11.06
C MET A 229 -4.77 -0.18 10.83
N ALA A 230 -5.83 -0.79 11.33
CA ALA A 230 -7.18 -0.28 11.33
C ALA A 230 -7.81 -0.35 12.72
N TYR A 231 -8.98 0.23 12.91
CA TYR A 231 -9.84 -0.09 14.03
C TYR A 231 -10.77 -1.25 13.65
N THR A 232 -11.09 -2.09 14.62
CA THR A 232 -11.91 -3.31 14.43
C THR A 232 -13.25 -3.03 13.74
N ASP A 233 -13.87 -1.89 14.04
CA ASP A 233 -15.17 -1.47 13.50
C ASP A 233 -15.11 -0.92 12.05
N TRP A 234 -13.91 -0.78 11.48
CA TRP A 234 -13.77 -0.40 10.06
C TRP A 234 -14.00 -1.56 9.10
N ASN A 235 -13.92 -2.80 9.58
CA ASN A 235 -14.14 -4.02 8.80
C ASN A 235 -13.16 -4.18 7.61
N GLU A 236 -11.94 -3.66 7.73
CA GLU A 236 -10.91 -3.81 6.67
C GLU A 236 -10.51 -5.27 6.46
N THR A 237 -10.48 -6.06 7.51
CA THR A 237 -10.21 -7.49 7.44
C THR A 237 -11.35 -8.26 8.10
N MET A 238 -11.76 -9.36 7.47
CA MET A 238 -12.78 -10.26 7.97
C MET A 238 -12.20 -11.66 8.20
N GLU A 239 -12.76 -12.37 9.16
CA GLU A 239 -12.51 -13.80 9.39
C GLU A 239 -13.75 -14.61 9.06
N TYR A 240 -13.59 -15.67 8.28
CA TYR A 240 -14.67 -16.58 7.94
C TYR A 240 -14.70 -17.81 8.87
N LYS A 241 -15.88 -18.12 9.39
CA LYS A 241 -16.21 -19.40 10.04
C LYS A 241 -17.35 -20.03 9.24
N GLY A 242 -17.03 -20.94 8.31
CA GLY A 242 -17.93 -21.33 7.23
C GLY A 242 -18.26 -20.12 6.38
N ASP A 243 -19.55 -19.88 6.08
CA ASP A 243 -20.00 -18.72 5.30
C ASP A 243 -20.21 -17.45 6.13
N LYS A 244 -19.95 -17.50 7.46
CA LYS A 244 -20.14 -16.36 8.33
C LYS A 244 -18.86 -15.55 8.45
N ALA A 245 -18.88 -14.33 7.94
CA ALA A 245 -17.81 -13.34 8.12
C ALA A 245 -17.99 -12.59 9.47
N THR A 246 -16.87 -12.36 10.17
CA THR A 246 -16.79 -11.52 11.37
C THR A 246 -15.60 -10.58 11.25
N PRO A 247 -15.68 -9.34 11.78
CA PRO A 247 -14.53 -8.43 11.75
C PRO A 247 -13.31 -9.04 12.48
N TYR A 248 -12.13 -8.89 11.89
CA TYR A 248 -10.87 -9.19 12.55
C TYR A 248 -10.58 -8.14 13.63
N SER A 249 -10.15 -8.55 14.82
CA SER A 249 -9.81 -7.61 15.89
C SER A 249 -8.37 -7.13 15.76
N TYR A 250 -8.21 -5.81 15.60
CA TYR A 250 -6.92 -5.13 15.63
C TYR A 250 -6.52 -4.67 17.04
N ASP A 251 -7.35 -4.86 18.05
CA ASP A 251 -7.19 -4.29 19.39
C ASP A 251 -5.86 -4.68 20.04
N TRP A 252 -5.41 -5.91 19.81
CA TRP A 252 -4.13 -6.41 20.32
C TRP A 252 -2.90 -5.61 19.84
N MET A 253 -2.98 -4.95 18.67
CA MET A 253 -1.89 -4.11 18.15
C MET A 253 -1.69 -2.85 18.98
N PHE A 254 -2.73 -2.40 19.69
CA PHE A 254 -2.70 -1.22 20.54
C PHE A 254 -2.34 -1.54 22.01
N GLU A 255 -2.21 -2.83 22.37
CA GLU A 255 -1.78 -3.27 23.69
C GLU A 255 -0.26 -3.06 23.90
N ALA A 256 0.19 -3.13 25.15
CA ALA A 256 1.58 -2.85 25.56
C ALA A 256 2.65 -3.66 24.81
N ASN A 257 2.34 -4.91 24.38
CA ASN A 257 3.25 -5.76 23.61
C ASN A 257 2.85 -5.90 22.14
N GLY A 258 1.85 -5.17 21.66
CA GLY A 258 1.33 -5.30 20.31
C GLY A 258 2.41 -5.07 19.26
N MET A 259 3.15 -3.98 19.37
CA MET A 259 4.22 -3.64 18.41
C MET A 259 5.39 -4.63 18.42
N LYS A 260 5.70 -5.24 19.57
CA LYS A 260 6.71 -6.31 19.63
C LYS A 260 6.26 -7.56 18.87
N LYS A 261 4.97 -7.90 18.96
CA LYS A 261 4.40 -9.02 18.18
C LYS A 261 4.41 -8.73 16.69
N VAL A 262 4.13 -7.48 16.28
CA VAL A 262 4.23 -7.08 14.87
C VAL A 262 5.68 -7.20 14.38
N ALA A 263 6.67 -6.79 15.17
CA ALA A 263 8.08 -6.88 14.83
C ALA A 263 8.61 -8.32 14.67
N GLU A 264 7.84 -9.35 15.04
CA GLU A 264 8.20 -10.75 14.81
C GLU A 264 8.02 -11.17 13.33
N TYR A 265 7.25 -10.39 12.53
CA TYR A 265 6.93 -10.75 11.14
C TYR A 265 6.93 -9.58 10.16
N ALA A 266 7.12 -8.34 10.61
CA ALA A 266 7.11 -7.16 9.74
C ALA A 266 8.20 -6.14 10.15
N GLU A 267 8.75 -5.42 9.19
CA GLU A 267 9.75 -4.38 9.38
C GLU A 267 9.13 -3.03 9.71
N GLY A 268 7.82 -2.87 9.44
CA GLY A 268 7.13 -1.61 9.67
C GLY A 268 5.65 -1.74 9.95
N ILE A 269 5.07 -0.64 10.38
CA ILE A 269 3.63 -0.46 10.51
C ILE A 269 3.14 0.68 9.62
N GLY A 270 1.93 0.52 9.08
CA GLY A 270 1.17 1.57 8.40
C GLY A 270 -0.07 1.94 9.22
N PRO A 271 0.04 2.84 10.21
CA PRO A 271 -1.11 3.31 10.96
C PRO A 271 -1.80 4.47 10.26
N TRP A 272 -3.11 4.60 10.45
CA TRP A 272 -3.79 5.84 10.11
C TRP A 272 -3.21 7.01 10.91
N LYS A 273 -2.87 8.11 10.23
CA LYS A 273 -2.18 9.26 10.84
C LYS A 273 -2.74 9.70 12.21
N PRO A 274 -4.07 9.79 12.45
CA PRO A 274 -4.62 10.11 13.77
C PRO A 274 -4.38 9.06 14.86
N MET A 275 -3.90 7.86 14.53
CA MET A 275 -3.46 6.87 15.54
C MET A 275 -2.13 7.25 16.18
N LEU A 276 -1.34 8.13 15.56
CA LEU A 276 -0.02 8.55 16.00
C LEU A 276 -0.01 9.88 16.74
N VAL A 277 -0.93 10.78 16.40
CA VAL A 277 -0.97 12.16 16.89
C VAL A 277 -2.32 12.42 17.53
N ASP A 278 -2.31 13.03 18.73
CA ASP A 278 -3.52 13.39 19.45
C ASP A 278 -4.23 14.58 18.76
N ASP A 279 -5.56 14.57 18.77
CA ASP A 279 -6.41 15.63 18.18
C ASP A 279 -6.27 16.98 18.89
N LYS A 280 -5.74 16.99 20.13
CA LYS A 280 -5.41 18.21 20.88
C LYS A 280 -4.05 18.83 20.47
N SER A 281 -3.33 18.20 19.55
CA SER A 281 -2.07 18.74 19.03
C SER A 281 -2.31 20.05 18.30
N THR A 282 -1.37 20.97 18.48
CA THR A 282 -1.31 22.23 17.75
C THR A 282 -0.03 22.30 16.93
N LYS A 283 0.05 23.29 16.03
CA LYS A 283 1.29 23.54 15.26
C LYS A 283 2.55 23.66 16.14
N ASP A 284 2.40 24.25 17.32
CA ASP A 284 3.52 24.54 18.22
C ASP A 284 3.66 23.49 19.36
N ASN A 285 2.71 22.57 19.48
CA ASN A 285 2.73 21.49 20.49
C ASN A 285 2.12 20.21 19.94
N ILE A 286 2.98 19.34 19.40
CA ILE A 286 2.58 18.02 18.89
C ILE A 286 2.54 17.01 20.04
N ILE A 287 1.39 16.43 20.29
CA ILE A 287 1.17 15.39 21.29
C ILE A 287 1.19 14.02 20.59
N ILE A 288 2.28 13.30 20.79
CA ILE A 288 2.48 11.96 20.21
C ILE A 288 1.76 10.92 21.06
N LYS A 289 0.97 10.04 20.41
CA LYS A 289 0.28 8.93 21.08
C LYS A 289 1.26 7.78 21.41
N PRO A 290 0.93 6.93 22.42
CA PRO A 290 1.81 5.83 22.87
C PRO A 290 2.21 4.85 21.76
N LEU A 291 1.36 4.63 20.76
CA LEU A 291 1.60 3.72 19.65
C LEU A 291 2.90 4.06 18.90
N MET A 292 3.15 5.34 18.63
CA MET A 292 4.36 5.80 17.93
C MET A 292 5.62 5.39 18.69
N LYS A 293 5.63 5.63 20.02
CA LYS A 293 6.76 5.24 20.87
C LYS A 293 6.93 3.72 20.91
N ALA A 294 5.83 2.97 21.07
CA ALA A 294 5.87 1.52 21.11
C ALA A 294 6.43 0.90 19.82
N ALA A 295 6.08 1.46 18.66
CA ALA A 295 6.62 1.03 17.37
C ALA A 295 8.14 1.29 17.27
N ILE A 296 8.59 2.49 17.63
CA ILE A 296 10.03 2.85 17.63
C ILE A 296 10.80 1.95 18.60
N ASP A 297 10.30 1.76 19.82
CA ASP A 297 10.94 0.90 20.84
C ASP A 297 11.01 -0.57 20.40
N ALA A 298 10.11 -1.01 19.52
CA ALA A 298 10.11 -2.33 18.90
C ALA A 298 11.01 -2.42 17.65
N GLY A 299 11.62 -1.32 17.21
CA GLY A 299 12.47 -1.27 16.01
C GLY A 299 11.72 -1.18 14.69
N LEU A 300 10.40 -0.94 14.73
CA LEU A 300 9.56 -0.84 13.55
C LEU A 300 9.68 0.51 12.85
N GLN A 301 9.70 0.50 11.53
CA GLN A 301 9.48 1.69 10.72
C GLN A 301 8.01 2.11 10.80
N VAL A 302 7.73 3.42 10.64
CA VAL A 302 6.36 3.94 10.74
C VAL A 302 6.01 4.70 9.48
N HIS A 303 5.09 4.14 8.69
CA HIS A 303 4.64 4.64 7.39
C HIS A 303 3.15 5.04 7.46
N PRO A 304 2.81 6.23 8.02
CA PRO A 304 1.41 6.60 8.23
C PRO A 304 0.68 6.85 6.92
N TYR A 305 -0.57 6.36 6.84
CA TYR A 305 -1.47 6.69 5.74
C TYR A 305 -2.53 7.75 6.16
N THR A 306 -3.22 8.35 5.17
CA THR A 306 -4.20 9.44 5.34
C THR A 306 -5.58 9.06 4.79
#